data_46e8711d6494b07fb7dd133578f01a27
#
_entry.id   46e8711d6494b07fb7dd133578f01a27
#
_cell.length_a   1.000
_cell.length_b   1.000
_cell.length_c   1.000
_cell.angle_alpha   90.00
_cell.angle_beta   90.00
_cell.angle_gamma   90.00
#
_symmetry.space_group_name_H-M   'P 1'
#
loop_
_entity.id
_entity.type
_entity.pdbx_description
1 polymer ?
#
loop_
_entity_poly.entity_id
_entity_poly.type
_entity_poly.pdbx_seq_one_letter_code
_entity_poly.pdbx_strand_id
1 'polypeptide(L)'
;MKKTLLIVEDNLILCDILERWLQKAGYRVLTAIDEPSARQKIKGNNVALVLTDVRLPEGDGISLLEWSISQGLHIPFVVMTEHASIADAVRAVKLGAKDYLPKPVHEELLMELLRGLIGLPVSVPPKKSLMKRLSGAVRETERIACRVAPLNCSVMILGPNGSGKESVAQLIQQHSGRKDKPFVAVNCGCIRGELAASEFFGHVQGAFTDAKKDTAGYFETAKGGTLFLDEIGNMPPEMQTLLLRVLQERVYCPVGSRKELEADVRILSATNEDMERAIREGRFREDLYYRLAEFEIRQPSLSECPEDILPLADFFREQHSEEIRVETSGFTEQAKISMLSHSWPGNVRELDNRIRRAVLLAVSPLLTHKDLNLNATICRTGEKCKKGLMEEAEEKELIRKILEECGGKISRVARMLGMSRPTLYKKMERYGLR
;
A
#
# COMPACT_ATOMS: atom_id res chain seq x y z
N MET A 1 -10.78 -23.02 -17.84
CA MET A 1 -10.56 -22.10 -18.97
C MET A 1 -10.27 -20.70 -18.41
N LYS A 2 -9.28 -19.98 -18.98
CA LYS A 2 -9.00 -18.59 -18.58
C LYS A 2 -10.17 -17.69 -18.98
N LYS A 3 -10.67 -16.85 -18.06
CA LYS A 3 -11.70 -15.85 -18.37
C LYS A 3 -11.11 -14.79 -19.29
N THR A 4 -11.87 -14.34 -20.30
CA THR A 4 -11.43 -13.31 -21.25
C THR A 4 -12.00 -11.97 -20.81
N LEU A 5 -11.13 -10.96 -20.66
CA LEU A 5 -11.50 -9.57 -20.35
C LEU A 5 -11.26 -8.71 -21.59
N LEU A 6 -12.10 -7.69 -21.78
CA LEU A 6 -11.93 -6.70 -22.82
C LEU A 6 -11.60 -5.35 -22.19
N ILE A 7 -10.50 -4.73 -22.61
CA ILE A 7 -10.14 -3.36 -22.29
C ILE A 7 -10.50 -2.49 -23.49
N VAL A 8 -11.22 -1.38 -23.23
CA VAL A 8 -11.55 -0.38 -24.26
C VAL A 8 -11.00 0.96 -23.80
N GLU A 9 -9.87 1.34 -24.38
CA GLU A 9 -9.06 2.49 -23.95
C GLU A 9 -8.24 3.00 -25.14
N ASP A 10 -8.28 4.28 -25.43
CA ASP A 10 -7.53 4.92 -26.52
C ASP A 10 -6.09 5.28 -26.11
N ASN A 11 -5.83 5.45 -24.82
CA ASN A 11 -4.48 5.65 -24.30
C ASN A 11 -3.71 4.33 -24.31
N LEU A 12 -2.85 4.16 -25.31
CA LEU A 12 -2.05 2.95 -25.54
C LEU A 12 -1.16 2.60 -24.34
N ILE A 13 -0.64 3.60 -23.60
CA ILE A 13 0.21 3.37 -22.44
C ILE A 13 -0.61 2.77 -21.30
N LEU A 14 -1.77 3.34 -21.01
CA LEU A 14 -2.67 2.81 -19.98
C LEU A 14 -3.19 1.43 -20.35
N CYS A 15 -3.56 1.24 -21.62
CA CYS A 15 -4.01 -0.04 -22.14
C CYS A 15 -2.95 -1.14 -21.93
N ASP A 16 -1.66 -0.88 -22.24
CA ASP A 16 -0.56 -1.82 -22.06
C ASP A 16 -0.31 -2.13 -20.57
N ILE A 17 -0.42 -1.14 -19.69
CA ILE A 17 -0.29 -1.33 -18.24
C ILE A 17 -1.42 -2.24 -17.72
N LEU A 18 -2.67 -1.96 -18.06
CA LEU A 18 -3.83 -2.75 -17.65
C LEU A 18 -3.75 -4.18 -18.21
N GLU A 19 -3.37 -4.33 -19.47
CA GLU A 19 -3.19 -5.64 -20.10
C GLU A 19 -2.17 -6.49 -19.35
N ARG A 20 -1.03 -5.92 -18.99
CA ARG A 20 0.02 -6.63 -18.20
C ARG A 20 -0.49 -7.07 -16.84
N TRP A 21 -1.16 -6.17 -16.10
CA TRP A 21 -1.70 -6.52 -14.79
C TRP A 21 -2.70 -7.67 -14.87
N LEU A 22 -3.60 -7.62 -15.85
CA LEU A 22 -4.64 -8.64 -16.03
C LEU A 22 -4.07 -9.97 -16.54
N GLN A 23 -3.07 -9.93 -17.44
CA GLN A 23 -2.37 -11.14 -17.89
C GLN A 23 -1.59 -11.80 -16.75
N LYS A 24 -0.91 -11.00 -15.93
CA LYS A 24 -0.21 -11.47 -14.72
C LYS A 24 -1.17 -12.11 -13.71
N ALA A 25 -2.39 -11.58 -13.60
CA ALA A 25 -3.48 -12.16 -12.80
C ALA A 25 -4.10 -13.43 -13.42
N GLY A 26 -3.65 -13.86 -14.61
CA GLY A 26 -4.06 -15.10 -15.24
C GLY A 26 -5.24 -14.99 -16.19
N TYR A 27 -5.71 -13.79 -16.52
CA TYR A 27 -6.76 -13.56 -17.50
C TYR A 27 -6.23 -13.61 -18.96
N ARG A 28 -7.13 -13.90 -19.89
CA ARG A 28 -6.93 -13.59 -21.30
C ARG A 28 -7.44 -12.18 -21.56
N VAL A 29 -6.64 -11.32 -22.16
CA VAL A 29 -7.01 -9.92 -22.40
C VAL A 29 -7.18 -9.68 -23.91
N LEU A 30 -8.23 -8.94 -24.24
CA LEU A 30 -8.47 -8.34 -25.55
C LEU A 30 -8.45 -6.83 -25.35
N THR A 31 -7.93 -6.08 -26.30
CA THR A 31 -7.84 -4.62 -26.25
C THR A 31 -8.57 -4.00 -27.43
N ALA A 32 -9.29 -2.91 -27.26
CA ALA A 32 -9.95 -2.13 -28.28
C ALA A 32 -9.69 -0.64 -28.00
N ILE A 33 -9.57 0.17 -29.06
CA ILE A 33 -9.30 1.61 -28.93
C ILE A 33 -10.57 2.46 -29.11
N ASP A 34 -11.65 1.87 -29.61
CA ASP A 34 -12.91 2.53 -29.92
C ASP A 34 -14.12 1.59 -29.72
N GLU A 35 -15.31 2.14 -29.75
CA GLU A 35 -16.56 1.40 -29.56
C GLU A 35 -16.84 0.39 -30.69
N PRO A 36 -16.64 0.69 -31.99
CA PRO A 36 -16.88 -0.27 -33.08
C PRO A 36 -16.01 -1.53 -32.95
N SER A 37 -14.72 -1.37 -32.70
CA SER A 37 -13.83 -2.51 -32.51
C SER A 37 -14.15 -3.31 -31.24
N ALA A 38 -14.60 -2.65 -30.17
CA ALA A 38 -15.07 -3.31 -28.96
C ALA A 38 -16.31 -4.16 -29.22
N ARG A 39 -17.30 -3.65 -29.94
CA ARG A 39 -18.51 -4.40 -30.35
C ARG A 39 -18.16 -5.64 -31.17
N GLN A 40 -17.22 -5.52 -32.10
CA GLN A 40 -16.77 -6.66 -32.91
C GLN A 40 -16.13 -7.75 -32.03
N LYS A 41 -15.28 -7.36 -31.08
CA LYS A 41 -14.59 -8.28 -30.17
C LYS A 41 -15.57 -8.96 -29.18
N ILE A 42 -16.58 -8.24 -28.70
CA ILE A 42 -17.63 -8.80 -27.86
C ILE A 42 -18.44 -9.86 -28.63
N LYS A 43 -18.81 -9.60 -29.89
CA LYS A 43 -19.56 -10.57 -30.72
C LYS A 43 -18.74 -11.84 -31.05
N GLY A 44 -17.43 -11.70 -31.22
CA GLY A 44 -16.56 -12.80 -31.63
C GLY A 44 -15.95 -13.62 -30.50
N ASN A 45 -16.10 -13.22 -29.23
CA ASN A 45 -15.46 -13.85 -28.09
C ASN A 45 -16.40 -13.95 -26.90
N ASN A 46 -16.17 -14.96 -26.04
CA ASN A 46 -16.86 -15.06 -24.76
C ASN A 46 -16.17 -14.15 -23.74
N VAL A 47 -16.60 -12.88 -23.70
CA VAL A 47 -16.05 -11.85 -22.78
C VAL A 47 -16.71 -11.96 -21.43
N ALA A 48 -15.91 -12.10 -20.37
CA ALA A 48 -16.38 -12.26 -19.00
C ALA A 48 -16.56 -10.91 -18.28
N LEU A 49 -15.88 -9.84 -18.73
CA LEU A 49 -15.99 -8.49 -18.19
C LEU A 49 -15.40 -7.49 -19.19
N VAL A 50 -15.98 -6.29 -19.25
CA VAL A 50 -15.48 -5.16 -20.04
C VAL A 50 -15.00 -4.05 -19.09
N LEU A 51 -13.76 -3.60 -19.30
CA LEU A 51 -13.21 -2.37 -18.73
C LEU A 51 -13.23 -1.33 -19.84
N THR A 52 -13.95 -0.23 -19.70
CA THR A 52 -14.08 0.78 -20.75
C THR A 52 -13.83 2.18 -20.21
N ASP A 53 -13.13 3.02 -20.98
CA ASP A 53 -13.17 4.46 -20.73
C ASP A 53 -14.57 5.00 -21.05
N VAL A 54 -14.94 6.09 -20.37
CA VAL A 54 -16.14 6.87 -20.72
C VAL A 54 -15.98 7.50 -22.09
N ARG A 55 -14.83 8.14 -22.33
CA ARG A 55 -14.56 8.88 -23.58
C ARG A 55 -13.71 8.05 -24.52
N LEU A 56 -14.21 7.77 -25.71
CA LEU A 56 -13.53 7.06 -26.76
C LEU A 56 -13.48 7.93 -28.02
N PRO A 57 -12.48 7.76 -28.90
CA PRO A 57 -12.34 8.53 -30.15
C PRO A 57 -13.56 8.39 -31.08
N GLU A 58 -14.12 7.17 -31.15
CA GLU A 58 -15.35 6.89 -31.89
C GLU A 58 -16.36 6.21 -30.94
N GLY A 59 -17.45 6.91 -30.59
CA GLY A 59 -18.46 6.49 -29.62
C GLY A 59 -18.10 6.84 -28.18
N ASP A 60 -18.70 6.14 -27.22
CA ASP A 60 -18.38 6.24 -25.80
C ASP A 60 -18.62 4.91 -25.06
N GLY A 61 -17.98 4.77 -23.87
CA GLY A 61 -18.11 3.55 -23.07
C GLY A 61 -19.53 3.29 -22.54
N ILE A 62 -20.34 4.35 -22.36
CA ILE A 62 -21.71 4.25 -21.89
C ILE A 62 -22.61 3.76 -23.04
N SER A 63 -22.42 4.26 -24.25
CA SER A 63 -23.11 3.77 -25.46
C SER A 63 -22.79 2.30 -25.74
N LEU A 64 -21.56 1.88 -25.49
CA LEU A 64 -21.17 0.46 -25.59
C LEU A 64 -21.92 -0.42 -24.57
N LEU A 65 -22.09 0.07 -23.34
CA LEU A 65 -22.88 -0.59 -22.30
C LEU A 65 -24.38 -0.69 -22.72
N GLU A 66 -24.99 0.42 -23.16
CA GLU A 66 -26.36 0.46 -23.61
C GLU A 66 -26.60 -0.52 -24.78
N TRP A 67 -25.66 -0.53 -25.74
CA TRP A 67 -25.73 -1.48 -26.85
C TRP A 67 -25.63 -2.94 -26.34
N SER A 68 -24.70 -3.25 -25.42
CA SER A 68 -24.56 -4.61 -24.86
C SER A 68 -25.88 -5.09 -24.22
N ILE A 69 -26.54 -4.22 -23.45
CA ILE A 69 -27.83 -4.51 -22.82
C ILE A 69 -28.88 -4.72 -23.87
N SER A 70 -28.96 -3.87 -24.93
CA SER A 70 -29.94 -4.00 -26.01
C SER A 70 -29.83 -5.31 -26.79
N GLN A 71 -28.63 -5.89 -26.83
CA GLN A 71 -28.34 -7.20 -27.44
C GLN A 71 -28.64 -8.38 -26.48
N GLY A 72 -29.13 -8.12 -25.26
CA GLY A 72 -29.36 -9.15 -24.25
C GLY A 72 -28.09 -9.78 -23.68
N LEU A 73 -26.94 -9.12 -23.81
CA LEU A 73 -25.67 -9.59 -23.29
C LEU A 73 -25.52 -9.15 -21.83
N HIS A 74 -25.48 -10.11 -20.91
CA HIS A 74 -25.31 -9.86 -19.47
C HIS A 74 -23.84 -9.82 -19.05
N ILE A 75 -23.02 -9.05 -19.78
CA ILE A 75 -21.59 -8.89 -19.47
C ILE A 75 -21.44 -7.78 -18.42
N PRO A 76 -20.71 -7.99 -17.31
CA PRO A 76 -20.40 -6.92 -16.37
C PRO A 76 -19.47 -5.88 -16.99
N PHE A 77 -19.84 -4.61 -16.86
CA PHE A 77 -19.06 -3.46 -17.29
C PHE A 77 -18.50 -2.71 -16.08
N VAL A 78 -17.24 -2.32 -16.17
CA VAL A 78 -16.56 -1.38 -15.27
C VAL A 78 -16.10 -0.18 -16.09
N VAL A 79 -16.49 1.00 -15.66
CA VAL A 79 -16.23 2.25 -16.39
C VAL A 79 -15.05 2.98 -15.74
N MET A 80 -14.06 3.36 -16.56
CA MET A 80 -12.91 4.16 -16.13
C MET A 80 -13.14 5.64 -16.46
N THR A 81 -12.74 6.56 -15.57
CA THR A 81 -12.96 8.01 -15.78
C THR A 81 -11.81 8.85 -15.22
N GLU A 82 -11.35 9.85 -15.99
CA GLU A 82 -10.29 10.78 -15.58
C GLU A 82 -10.76 11.83 -14.56
N HIS A 83 -12.03 12.19 -14.60
CA HIS A 83 -12.62 13.09 -13.62
C HIS A 83 -13.80 12.37 -13.00
N ALA A 84 -13.84 12.34 -11.67
CA ALA A 84 -15.03 11.96 -10.92
C ALA A 84 -16.15 12.97 -11.20
N SER A 85 -16.64 13.04 -12.44
CA SER A 85 -17.96 13.53 -12.75
C SER A 85 -18.89 12.53 -12.08
N ILE A 86 -19.33 12.86 -10.88
CA ILE A 86 -20.34 12.12 -10.13
C ILE A 86 -21.54 11.83 -11.03
N ALA A 87 -21.83 12.72 -11.98
CA ALA A 87 -22.90 12.57 -12.95
C ALA A 87 -22.69 11.40 -13.92
N ASP A 88 -21.49 11.21 -14.47
CA ASP A 88 -21.20 10.13 -15.42
C ASP A 88 -21.10 8.78 -14.71
N ALA A 89 -20.50 8.74 -13.52
CA ALA A 89 -20.49 7.54 -12.68
C ALA A 89 -21.93 7.11 -12.28
N VAL A 90 -22.76 8.05 -11.84
CA VAL A 90 -24.16 7.80 -11.50
C VAL A 90 -24.97 7.36 -12.73
N ARG A 91 -24.70 7.95 -13.90
CA ARG A 91 -25.35 7.55 -15.16
C ARG A 91 -24.95 6.14 -15.55
N ALA A 92 -23.66 5.79 -15.52
CA ALA A 92 -23.17 4.46 -15.84
C ALA A 92 -23.79 3.39 -14.91
N VAL A 93 -23.82 3.63 -13.60
CA VAL A 93 -24.42 2.71 -12.61
C VAL A 93 -25.94 2.57 -12.82
N LYS A 94 -26.66 3.67 -13.10
CA LYS A 94 -28.11 3.60 -13.41
C LYS A 94 -28.41 2.80 -14.67
N LEU A 95 -27.49 2.78 -15.64
CA LEU A 95 -27.60 2.01 -16.87
C LEU A 95 -27.15 0.54 -16.71
N GLY A 96 -26.65 0.16 -15.54
CA GLY A 96 -26.29 -1.23 -15.25
C GLY A 96 -24.80 -1.54 -15.26
N ALA A 97 -23.92 -0.53 -15.32
CA ALA A 97 -22.52 -0.76 -15.02
C ALA A 97 -22.38 -1.31 -13.60
N LYS A 98 -21.49 -2.27 -13.42
CA LYS A 98 -21.29 -2.93 -12.12
C LYS A 98 -20.52 -2.06 -11.15
N ASP A 99 -19.55 -1.28 -11.68
CA ASP A 99 -18.75 -0.36 -10.89
C ASP A 99 -18.04 0.67 -11.78
N TYR A 100 -17.31 1.61 -11.15
CA TYR A 100 -16.46 2.57 -11.83
C TYR A 100 -15.06 2.63 -11.17
N LEU A 101 -14.05 2.97 -11.97
CA LEU A 101 -12.66 3.12 -11.55
C LEU A 101 -12.17 4.54 -11.88
N PRO A 102 -11.72 5.33 -10.88
CA PRO A 102 -11.11 6.61 -11.14
C PRO A 102 -9.72 6.44 -11.77
N LYS A 103 -9.40 7.25 -12.76
CA LYS A 103 -8.04 7.40 -13.27
C LYS A 103 -7.28 8.43 -12.39
N PRO A 104 -6.00 8.18 -12.01
CA PRO A 104 -5.17 7.05 -12.43
C PRO A 104 -5.60 5.71 -11.78
N VAL A 105 -5.71 4.68 -12.61
CA VAL A 105 -6.09 3.34 -12.14
C VAL A 105 -4.97 2.75 -11.29
N HIS A 106 -5.32 2.27 -10.11
CA HIS A 106 -4.41 1.56 -9.21
C HIS A 106 -4.61 0.04 -9.33
N GLU A 107 -3.50 -0.71 -9.47
CA GLU A 107 -3.55 -2.18 -9.65
C GLU A 107 -4.35 -2.87 -8.54
N GLU A 108 -4.14 -2.46 -7.28
CA GLU A 108 -4.80 -3.06 -6.12
C GLU A 108 -6.32 -2.90 -6.19
N LEU A 109 -6.79 -1.68 -6.49
CA LEU A 109 -8.22 -1.36 -6.59
C LEU A 109 -8.87 -2.12 -7.76
N LEU A 110 -8.21 -2.17 -8.92
CA LEU A 110 -8.68 -2.95 -10.07
C LEU A 110 -8.80 -4.43 -9.73
N MET A 111 -7.79 -5.01 -9.06
CA MET A 111 -7.80 -6.44 -8.70
C MET A 111 -8.87 -6.77 -7.66
N GLU A 112 -9.09 -5.88 -6.70
CA GLU A 112 -10.16 -6.03 -5.70
C GLU A 112 -11.54 -6.03 -6.36
N LEU A 113 -11.78 -5.08 -7.24
CA LEU A 113 -13.03 -4.96 -7.99
C LEU A 113 -13.29 -6.20 -8.85
N LEU A 114 -12.27 -6.69 -9.56
CA LEU A 114 -12.37 -7.91 -10.37
C LEU A 114 -12.68 -9.16 -9.53
N ARG A 115 -12.11 -9.26 -8.32
CA ARG A 115 -12.42 -10.35 -7.37
C ARG A 115 -13.90 -10.34 -7.01
N GLY A 116 -14.47 -9.17 -6.73
CA GLY A 116 -15.89 -9.03 -6.40
C GLY A 116 -16.83 -9.37 -7.55
N LEU A 117 -16.49 -8.98 -8.79
CA LEU A 117 -17.37 -9.10 -9.95
C LEU A 117 -17.35 -10.45 -10.66
N ILE A 118 -16.19 -11.05 -10.80
CA ILE A 118 -15.99 -12.27 -11.59
C ILE A 118 -15.47 -13.46 -10.80
N GLY A 119 -15.35 -13.30 -9.47
CA GLY A 119 -14.92 -14.40 -8.59
C GLY A 119 -13.63 -15.02 -9.11
N LEU A 120 -12.50 -14.45 -8.77
CA LEU A 120 -11.23 -15.07 -9.11
C LEU A 120 -11.15 -16.46 -8.50
N PRO A 121 -10.60 -17.47 -9.20
CA PRO A 121 -9.88 -18.50 -8.50
C PRO A 121 -8.85 -17.74 -7.67
N VAL A 122 -8.79 -18.03 -6.38
CA VAL A 122 -7.72 -17.55 -5.50
C VAL A 122 -6.41 -17.99 -6.16
N SER A 123 -5.91 -17.22 -7.12
CA SER A 123 -4.52 -17.25 -7.44
C SER A 123 -3.90 -16.57 -6.20
N VAL A 124 -3.37 -17.38 -5.32
CA VAL A 124 -2.31 -16.95 -4.43
C VAL A 124 -1.45 -16.03 -5.29
N PRO A 125 -1.28 -14.73 -4.94
CA PRO A 125 -0.40 -13.85 -5.69
C PRO A 125 0.88 -14.63 -5.92
N PRO A 126 1.48 -14.62 -7.13
CA PRO A 126 2.66 -15.39 -7.41
C PRO A 126 3.58 -15.15 -6.23
N LYS A 127 4.00 -16.21 -5.54
CA LYS A 127 4.84 -16.12 -4.35
C LYS A 127 5.89 -15.08 -4.70
N LYS A 128 5.73 -13.82 -4.22
CA LYS A 128 6.86 -12.90 -4.22
C LYS A 128 7.91 -13.71 -3.52
N SER A 129 8.94 -14.12 -4.24
CA SER A 129 10.00 -14.92 -3.64
C SER A 129 10.47 -14.08 -2.47
N LEU A 130 10.10 -14.51 -1.26
CA LEU A 130 10.49 -13.80 -0.05
C LEU A 130 12.01 -13.80 -0.10
N MET A 131 12.60 -12.65 -0.36
CA MET A 131 14.02 -12.55 -0.40
C MET A 131 14.57 -12.97 0.95
N LYS A 132 15.50 -13.90 0.95
CA LYS A 132 16.14 -14.39 2.17
C LYS A 132 16.95 -13.25 2.78
N ARG A 133 16.48 -12.71 3.89
CA ARG A 133 17.18 -11.65 4.63
C ARG A 133 18.46 -12.18 5.23
N LEU A 134 19.50 -11.35 5.27
CA LEU A 134 20.83 -11.73 5.78
C LEU A 134 21.03 -11.38 7.25
N SER A 135 20.37 -10.33 7.70
CA SER A 135 20.49 -9.81 9.06
C SER A 135 20.09 -10.85 10.12
N GLY A 136 20.88 -10.93 11.16
CA GLY A 136 20.61 -11.83 12.29
C GLY A 136 19.31 -11.53 13.00
N ALA A 137 18.98 -10.23 13.13
CA ALA A 137 17.74 -9.79 13.79
C ALA A 137 16.48 -10.24 13.02
N VAL A 138 16.47 -10.12 11.68
CA VAL A 138 15.35 -10.58 10.87
C VAL A 138 15.25 -12.10 10.83
N ARG A 139 16.37 -12.80 10.73
CA ARG A 139 16.39 -14.28 10.81
C ARG A 139 15.83 -14.79 12.13
N GLU A 140 16.10 -14.10 13.23
CA GLU A 140 15.52 -14.46 14.53
C GLU A 140 14.00 -14.21 14.52
N THR A 141 13.53 -13.07 13.98
CA THR A 141 12.11 -12.80 13.77
C THR A 141 11.44 -13.91 12.93
N GLU A 142 12.04 -14.30 11.80
CA GLU A 142 11.54 -15.37 10.94
C GLU A 142 11.54 -16.72 11.67
N ARG A 143 12.57 -17.04 12.43
CA ARG A 143 12.66 -18.26 13.23
C ARG A 143 11.53 -18.35 14.27
N ILE A 144 11.28 -17.24 14.97
CA ILE A 144 10.18 -17.13 15.94
C ILE A 144 8.84 -17.29 15.23
N ALA A 145 8.63 -16.59 14.11
CA ALA A 145 7.42 -16.68 13.30
C ALA A 145 7.12 -18.12 12.86
N CYS A 146 8.12 -18.85 12.37
CA CYS A 146 7.98 -20.26 12.00
C CYS A 146 7.65 -21.18 13.18
N ARG A 147 8.18 -20.89 14.38
CA ARG A 147 7.87 -21.67 15.60
C ARG A 147 6.46 -21.43 16.12
N VAL A 148 5.94 -20.21 15.99
CA VAL A 148 4.59 -19.85 16.42
C VAL A 148 3.54 -20.22 15.37
N ALA A 149 3.91 -20.35 14.11
CA ALA A 149 3.01 -20.63 13.00
C ALA A 149 2.08 -21.85 13.23
N PRO A 150 2.53 -23.03 13.73
CA PRO A 150 1.67 -24.17 13.99
C PRO A 150 0.68 -23.97 15.13
N LEU A 151 0.92 -23.00 16.02
CA LEU A 151 0.05 -22.73 17.16
C LEU A 151 -1.18 -21.94 16.71
N ASN A 152 -2.36 -22.29 17.24
CA ASN A 152 -3.59 -21.55 16.92
C ASN A 152 -3.82 -20.38 17.91
N CYS A 153 -2.76 -19.59 18.17
CA CYS A 153 -2.82 -18.39 19.03
C CYS A 153 -2.86 -17.12 18.18
N SER A 154 -3.32 -16.03 18.79
CA SER A 154 -3.22 -14.68 18.21
C SER A 154 -1.77 -14.22 18.26
N VAL A 155 -1.32 -13.51 17.22
CA VAL A 155 0.06 -12.98 17.15
C VAL A 155 0.00 -11.49 16.81
N MET A 156 0.71 -10.70 17.59
CA MET A 156 0.90 -9.27 17.34
C MET A 156 2.30 -9.01 16.80
N ILE A 157 2.40 -8.37 15.64
CA ILE A 157 3.65 -8.03 14.98
C ILE A 157 3.93 -6.55 15.18
N LEU A 158 4.94 -6.24 15.97
CA LEU A 158 5.36 -4.88 16.30
C LEU A 158 6.51 -4.44 15.39
N GLY A 159 6.48 -3.22 14.89
CA GLY A 159 7.60 -2.69 14.11
C GLY A 159 7.23 -1.43 13.32
N PRO A 160 8.24 -0.68 12.86
CA PRO A 160 8.02 0.59 12.16
C PRO A 160 7.31 0.39 10.82
N ASN A 161 6.74 1.48 10.29
CA ASN A 161 6.08 1.46 8.99
C ASN A 161 7.05 1.05 7.88
N GLY A 162 6.57 0.19 6.97
CA GLY A 162 7.37 -0.27 5.83
C GLY A 162 8.48 -1.26 6.18
N SER A 163 8.58 -1.80 7.41
CA SER A 163 9.60 -2.79 7.81
C SER A 163 9.34 -4.21 7.28
N GLY A 164 8.12 -4.48 6.76
CA GLY A 164 7.75 -5.79 6.24
C GLY A 164 6.93 -6.65 7.21
N LYS A 165 6.14 -6.06 8.10
CA LYS A 165 5.25 -6.78 9.04
C LYS A 165 4.29 -7.75 8.32
N GLU A 166 3.76 -7.34 7.17
CA GLU A 166 2.90 -8.21 6.34
C GLU A 166 3.64 -9.46 5.85
N SER A 167 4.92 -9.33 5.49
CA SER A 167 5.74 -10.50 5.09
C SER A 167 5.91 -11.51 6.22
N VAL A 168 6.01 -11.02 7.47
CA VAL A 168 6.04 -11.89 8.66
C VAL A 168 4.69 -12.59 8.86
N ALA A 169 3.57 -11.88 8.68
CA ALA A 169 2.24 -12.49 8.76
C ALA A 169 2.04 -13.55 7.68
N GLN A 170 2.48 -13.30 6.44
CA GLN A 170 2.45 -14.28 5.34
C GLN A 170 3.34 -15.49 5.65
N LEU A 171 4.51 -15.29 6.26
CA LEU A 171 5.40 -16.38 6.68
C LEU A 171 4.72 -17.26 7.72
N ILE A 172 4.06 -16.66 8.72
CA ILE A 172 3.26 -17.40 9.73
C ILE A 172 2.17 -18.22 9.04
N GLN A 173 1.42 -17.63 8.10
CA GLN A 173 0.39 -18.32 7.35
C GLN A 173 0.95 -19.53 6.59
N GLN A 174 2.06 -19.36 5.88
CA GLN A 174 2.69 -20.43 5.06
C GLN A 174 3.14 -21.64 5.89
N HIS A 175 3.54 -21.42 7.15
CA HIS A 175 4.00 -22.49 8.07
C HIS A 175 2.92 -22.93 9.06
N SER A 176 1.69 -22.44 8.94
CA SER A 176 0.57 -22.80 9.81
C SER A 176 -0.21 -24.01 9.31
N GLY A 177 -1.01 -24.61 10.19
CA GLY A 177 -1.99 -25.62 9.79
C GLY A 177 -3.09 -25.11 8.85
N ARG A 178 -3.18 -23.79 8.65
CA ARG A 178 -4.15 -23.10 7.77
C ARG A 178 -3.52 -22.59 6.47
N LYS A 179 -2.34 -23.07 6.06
CA LYS A 179 -1.55 -22.58 4.91
C LYS A 179 -2.31 -22.57 3.57
N ASP A 180 -3.23 -23.55 3.39
CA ASP A 180 -4.04 -23.69 2.17
C ASP A 180 -5.45 -23.07 2.31
N LYS A 181 -5.70 -22.34 3.39
CA LYS A 181 -6.95 -21.66 3.71
C LYS A 181 -6.85 -20.17 3.38
N PRO A 182 -7.98 -19.44 3.32
CA PRO A 182 -7.97 -18.01 3.01
C PRO A 182 -7.06 -17.21 3.96
N PHE A 183 -6.32 -16.25 3.38
CA PHE A 183 -5.59 -15.22 4.12
C PHE A 183 -6.18 -13.87 3.70
N VAL A 184 -6.87 -13.23 4.62
CA VAL A 184 -7.53 -11.93 4.38
C VAL A 184 -6.76 -10.85 5.14
N ALA A 185 -6.18 -9.91 4.41
CA ALA A 185 -5.48 -8.75 5.01
C ALA A 185 -6.38 -7.53 4.98
N VAL A 186 -6.48 -6.84 6.11
CA VAL A 186 -7.32 -5.67 6.31
C VAL A 186 -6.49 -4.58 6.97
N ASN A 187 -6.49 -3.37 6.38
CA ASN A 187 -5.88 -2.20 7.02
C ASN A 187 -6.94 -1.46 7.86
N CYS A 188 -6.77 -1.48 9.19
CA CYS A 188 -7.72 -0.86 10.13
C CYS A 188 -7.77 0.67 10.01
N GLY A 189 -6.71 1.32 9.51
CA GLY A 189 -6.68 2.77 9.31
C GLY A 189 -7.52 3.27 8.12
N CYS A 190 -7.85 2.39 7.17
CA CYS A 190 -8.64 2.75 5.99
C CYS A 190 -10.15 2.60 6.20
N ILE A 191 -10.58 1.97 7.28
CA ILE A 191 -11.99 1.64 7.52
C ILE A 191 -12.72 2.83 8.15
N ARG A 192 -13.81 3.27 7.51
CA ARG A 192 -14.66 4.34 8.04
C ARG A 192 -15.51 3.84 9.18
N GLY A 193 -15.51 4.54 10.34
CA GLY A 193 -16.17 4.09 11.57
C GLY A 193 -17.62 3.62 11.39
N GLU A 194 -18.43 4.35 10.62
CA GLU A 194 -19.84 4.03 10.38
C GLU A 194 -20.08 2.72 9.61
N LEU A 195 -19.14 2.32 8.75
CA LEU A 195 -19.23 1.11 7.94
C LEU A 195 -18.38 -0.05 8.47
N ALA A 196 -17.54 0.21 9.47
CA ALA A 196 -16.57 -0.75 9.99
C ALA A 196 -17.23 -2.07 10.42
N ALA A 197 -18.32 -2.03 11.16
CA ALA A 197 -19.03 -3.23 11.59
C ALA A 197 -19.57 -4.03 10.40
N SER A 198 -20.07 -3.36 9.37
CA SER A 198 -20.58 -3.99 8.14
C SER A 198 -19.45 -4.65 7.32
N GLU A 199 -18.29 -4.02 7.24
CA GLU A 199 -17.13 -4.60 6.54
C GLU A 199 -16.55 -5.81 7.27
N PHE A 200 -16.46 -5.75 8.61
CA PHE A 200 -15.94 -6.85 9.40
C PHE A 200 -16.89 -8.05 9.47
N PHE A 201 -18.16 -7.79 9.79
CA PHE A 201 -19.13 -8.85 10.12
C PHE A 201 -20.15 -9.12 9.03
N GLY A 202 -20.17 -8.29 7.96
CA GLY A 202 -21.21 -8.33 6.93
C GLY A 202 -22.50 -7.67 7.39
N HIS A 203 -23.47 -7.62 6.51
CA HIS A 203 -24.82 -7.12 6.80
C HIS A 203 -25.89 -7.90 6.05
N VAL A 204 -27.08 -7.93 6.62
CA VAL A 204 -28.28 -8.45 5.94
C VAL A 204 -29.01 -7.34 5.22
N GLN A 205 -29.79 -7.68 4.21
CA GLN A 205 -30.63 -6.74 3.48
C GLN A 205 -31.53 -5.94 4.44
N GLY A 206 -31.54 -4.61 4.26
CA GLY A 206 -32.33 -3.70 5.11
C GLY A 206 -31.67 -3.32 6.44
N ALA A 207 -30.43 -3.71 6.69
CA ALA A 207 -29.71 -3.34 7.92
C ALA A 207 -29.50 -1.81 8.06
N PHE A 208 -29.39 -1.11 6.94
CA PHE A 208 -29.32 0.36 6.83
C PHE A 208 -29.88 0.81 5.48
N THR A 209 -30.05 2.12 5.27
CA THR A 209 -30.75 2.70 4.10
C THR A 209 -30.26 2.21 2.75
N ASP A 210 -28.96 1.91 2.61
CA ASP A 210 -28.34 1.45 1.38
C ASP A 210 -28.06 -0.07 1.31
N ALA A 211 -28.46 -0.83 2.33
CA ALA A 211 -28.28 -2.29 2.38
C ALA A 211 -29.28 -3.02 1.45
N LYS A 212 -29.00 -3.02 0.14
CA LYS A 212 -29.89 -3.60 -0.89
C LYS A 212 -29.83 -5.13 -0.97
N LYS A 213 -28.81 -5.77 -0.45
CA LYS A 213 -28.57 -7.24 -0.45
C LYS A 213 -27.73 -7.64 0.74
N ASP A 214 -27.73 -8.94 1.05
CA ASP A 214 -26.79 -9.50 2.03
C ASP A 214 -25.36 -9.37 1.50
N THR A 215 -24.43 -9.00 2.38
CA THR A 215 -23.01 -8.87 2.03
C THR A 215 -22.16 -9.55 3.10
N ALA A 216 -21.26 -10.43 2.65
CA ALA A 216 -20.30 -11.12 3.51
C ALA A 216 -19.25 -10.15 4.04
N GLY A 217 -18.89 -10.26 5.33
CA GLY A 217 -17.81 -9.50 5.93
C GLY A 217 -16.45 -10.23 5.89
N TYR A 218 -15.41 -9.57 6.43
CA TYR A 218 -14.07 -10.14 6.47
C TYR A 218 -14.00 -11.44 7.28
N PHE A 219 -14.77 -11.59 8.37
CA PHE A 219 -14.81 -12.82 9.15
C PHE A 219 -15.37 -14.00 8.38
N GLU A 220 -16.40 -13.77 7.58
CA GLU A 220 -16.97 -14.81 6.72
C GLU A 220 -16.00 -15.17 5.58
N THR A 221 -15.37 -14.18 4.97
CA THR A 221 -14.39 -14.37 3.89
C THR A 221 -13.14 -15.12 4.38
N ALA A 222 -12.71 -14.88 5.62
CA ALA A 222 -11.56 -15.52 6.25
C ALA A 222 -11.88 -16.87 6.90
N LYS A 223 -13.12 -17.36 6.82
CA LYS A 223 -13.57 -18.56 7.53
C LYS A 223 -12.67 -19.77 7.28
N GLY A 224 -12.27 -20.43 8.35
CA GLY A 224 -11.32 -21.56 8.35
C GLY A 224 -9.86 -21.16 8.11
N GLY A 225 -9.60 -19.86 7.83
CA GLY A 225 -8.29 -19.31 7.46
C GLY A 225 -7.72 -18.35 8.51
N THR A 226 -7.10 -17.28 8.03
CA THR A 226 -6.43 -16.25 8.85
C THR A 226 -6.89 -14.86 8.44
N LEU A 227 -7.22 -14.03 9.41
CA LEU A 227 -7.49 -12.61 9.24
C LEU A 227 -6.29 -11.82 9.78
N PHE A 228 -5.65 -11.04 8.92
CA PHE A 228 -4.53 -10.18 9.28
C PHE A 228 -5.02 -8.73 9.38
N LEU A 229 -4.89 -8.14 10.55
CA LEU A 229 -5.31 -6.78 10.90
C LEU A 229 -4.08 -5.86 10.94
N ASP A 230 -3.81 -5.16 9.85
CA ASP A 230 -2.71 -4.18 9.83
C ASP A 230 -3.15 -2.85 10.43
N GLU A 231 -2.19 -2.13 11.02
CA GLU A 231 -2.42 -0.86 11.73
C GLU A 231 -3.51 -0.93 12.79
N ILE A 232 -3.53 -2.01 13.58
CA ILE A 232 -4.57 -2.29 14.59
C ILE A 232 -4.75 -1.15 15.61
N GLY A 233 -3.69 -0.39 15.90
CA GLY A 233 -3.74 0.78 16.78
C GLY A 233 -4.70 1.87 16.30
N ASN A 234 -5.00 1.92 14.99
CA ASN A 234 -5.94 2.88 14.40
C ASN A 234 -7.40 2.40 14.40
N MET A 235 -7.69 1.24 15.00
CA MET A 235 -9.05 0.71 15.05
C MET A 235 -9.98 1.59 15.88
N PRO A 236 -11.17 1.97 15.37
CA PRO A 236 -12.14 2.76 16.12
C PRO A 236 -12.57 2.07 17.43
N PRO A 237 -12.79 2.82 18.53
CA PRO A 237 -13.13 2.26 19.84
C PRO A 237 -14.35 1.34 19.86
N GLU A 238 -15.37 1.64 19.06
CA GLU A 238 -16.56 0.80 18.91
C GLU A 238 -16.22 -0.57 18.33
N MET A 239 -15.33 -0.61 17.31
CA MET A 239 -14.88 -1.84 16.70
C MET A 239 -13.98 -2.65 17.62
N GLN A 240 -13.18 -2.01 18.47
CA GLN A 240 -12.39 -2.70 19.49
C GLN A 240 -13.27 -3.54 20.41
N THR A 241 -14.43 -3.00 20.82
CA THR A 241 -15.40 -3.71 21.67
C THR A 241 -16.01 -4.93 20.95
N LEU A 242 -16.40 -4.76 19.69
CA LEU A 242 -16.96 -5.86 18.89
C LEU A 242 -15.92 -6.95 18.60
N LEU A 243 -14.70 -6.57 18.26
CA LEU A 243 -13.61 -7.52 18.03
C LEU A 243 -13.27 -8.31 19.30
N LEU A 244 -13.22 -7.64 20.45
CA LEU A 244 -13.00 -8.30 21.75
C LEU A 244 -14.04 -9.40 21.99
N ARG A 245 -15.32 -9.09 21.76
CA ARG A 245 -16.40 -10.06 21.90
C ARG A 245 -16.17 -11.28 21.01
N VAL A 246 -15.84 -11.07 19.74
CA VAL A 246 -15.55 -12.16 18.79
C VAL A 246 -14.37 -13.02 19.24
N LEU A 247 -13.31 -12.40 19.76
CA LEU A 247 -12.14 -13.12 20.27
C LEU A 247 -12.44 -13.97 21.50
N GLN A 248 -13.39 -13.52 22.34
CA GLN A 248 -13.79 -14.20 23.57
C GLN A 248 -14.81 -15.31 23.31
N GLU A 249 -15.89 -14.99 22.61
CA GLU A 249 -17.05 -15.85 22.41
C GLU A 249 -16.93 -16.76 21.17
N ARG A 250 -16.01 -16.44 20.24
CA ARG A 250 -15.83 -17.14 18.96
C ARG A 250 -17.08 -17.12 18.08
N VAL A 251 -17.94 -16.11 18.27
CA VAL A 251 -19.14 -15.87 17.45
C VAL A 251 -19.25 -14.39 17.09
N TYR A 252 -19.93 -14.10 16.00
CA TYR A 252 -20.29 -12.74 15.59
C TYR A 252 -21.67 -12.70 14.94
N CYS A 253 -22.29 -11.51 14.89
CA CYS A 253 -23.56 -11.30 14.19
C CYS A 253 -23.37 -10.32 13.03
N PRO A 254 -23.84 -10.63 11.82
CA PRO A 254 -23.96 -9.64 10.74
C PRO A 254 -24.84 -8.46 11.18
N VAL A 255 -24.52 -7.26 10.69
CA VAL A 255 -25.29 -6.05 11.03
C VAL A 255 -26.73 -6.22 10.56
N GLY A 256 -27.68 -5.90 11.44
CA GLY A 256 -29.12 -6.11 11.19
C GLY A 256 -29.62 -7.53 11.43
N SER A 257 -28.76 -8.50 11.71
CA SER A 257 -29.11 -9.87 12.03
C SER A 257 -29.02 -10.15 13.53
N ARG A 258 -29.86 -11.07 14.02
CA ARG A 258 -29.78 -11.63 15.36
C ARG A 258 -29.15 -13.04 15.35
N LYS A 259 -28.79 -13.55 14.17
CA LYS A 259 -28.22 -14.88 14.02
C LYS A 259 -26.73 -14.82 14.31
N GLU A 260 -26.31 -15.58 15.33
CA GLU A 260 -24.87 -15.78 15.62
C GLU A 260 -24.25 -16.74 14.62
N LEU A 261 -23.07 -16.37 14.13
CA LEU A 261 -22.22 -17.15 13.25
C LEU A 261 -20.91 -17.47 13.95
N GLU A 262 -20.39 -18.68 13.74
CA GLU A 262 -19.11 -19.11 14.30
C GLU A 262 -17.93 -18.37 13.64
N ALA A 263 -17.02 -17.84 14.44
CA ALA A 263 -15.79 -17.16 14.01
C ALA A 263 -14.59 -18.13 14.04
N ASP A 264 -14.58 -19.12 13.13
CA ASP A 264 -13.41 -19.99 12.94
C ASP A 264 -12.34 -19.27 12.10
N VAL A 265 -11.65 -18.33 12.73
CA VAL A 265 -10.61 -17.52 12.09
C VAL A 265 -9.43 -17.36 13.05
N ARG A 266 -8.19 -17.53 12.54
CA ARG A 266 -6.98 -17.16 13.27
C ARG A 266 -6.74 -15.66 13.09
N ILE A 267 -6.41 -14.94 14.16
CA ILE A 267 -6.12 -13.51 14.10
C ILE A 267 -4.62 -13.28 14.17
N LEU A 268 -4.10 -12.55 13.19
CA LEU A 268 -2.78 -11.91 13.24
C LEU A 268 -3.00 -10.39 13.22
N SER A 269 -2.25 -9.64 13.99
CA SER A 269 -2.34 -8.17 14.04
C SER A 269 -0.97 -7.54 13.86
N ALA A 270 -0.92 -6.32 13.34
CA ALA A 270 0.31 -5.56 13.23
C ALA A 270 0.09 -4.10 13.60
N THR A 271 1.10 -3.48 14.19
CA THR A 271 1.09 -2.05 14.52
C THR A 271 2.50 -1.47 14.53
N ASN A 272 2.59 -0.18 14.31
CA ASN A 272 3.78 0.63 14.50
C ASN A 272 3.67 1.55 15.74
N GLU A 273 2.50 1.55 16.41
CA GLU A 273 2.26 2.36 17.59
C GLU A 273 2.89 1.75 18.84
N ASP A 274 3.21 2.62 19.79
CA ASP A 274 3.49 2.27 21.17
C ASP A 274 2.15 1.93 21.86
N MET A 275 1.86 0.63 21.97
CA MET A 275 0.59 0.15 22.51
C MET A 275 0.42 0.48 23.98
N GLU A 276 1.50 0.50 24.79
CA GLU A 276 1.42 0.90 26.18
C GLU A 276 0.99 2.36 26.31
N ARG A 277 1.51 3.22 25.44
CA ARG A 277 1.12 4.61 25.38
C ARG A 277 -0.34 4.76 24.92
N ALA A 278 -0.75 4.02 23.87
CA ALA A 278 -2.12 4.06 23.36
C ALA A 278 -3.14 3.62 24.41
N ILE A 279 -2.81 2.61 25.23
CA ILE A 279 -3.64 2.14 26.36
C ILE A 279 -3.72 3.22 27.45
N ARG A 280 -2.59 3.79 27.88
CA ARG A 280 -2.57 4.86 28.88
C ARG A 280 -3.36 6.11 28.45
N GLU A 281 -3.36 6.42 27.17
CA GLU A 281 -4.12 7.54 26.59
C GLU A 281 -5.61 7.19 26.33
N GLY A 282 -6.04 5.97 26.60
CA GLY A 282 -7.42 5.50 26.40
C GLY A 282 -7.83 5.33 24.94
N ARG A 283 -6.88 5.36 23.99
CA ARG A 283 -7.12 5.15 22.55
C ARG A 283 -7.29 3.67 22.20
N PHE A 284 -6.67 2.79 22.98
CA PHE A 284 -6.77 1.35 22.78
C PHE A 284 -7.14 0.66 24.10
N ARG A 285 -7.98 -0.36 24.01
CA ARG A 285 -8.43 -1.12 25.20
C ARG A 285 -7.38 -2.12 25.63
N GLU A 286 -7.08 -2.16 26.91
CA GLU A 286 -6.11 -3.08 27.52
C GLU A 286 -6.56 -4.55 27.40
N ASP A 287 -7.86 -4.82 27.59
CA ASP A 287 -8.41 -6.18 27.49
C ASP A 287 -8.29 -6.76 26.06
N LEU A 288 -8.50 -5.94 25.03
CA LEU A 288 -8.31 -6.34 23.65
C LEU A 288 -6.83 -6.58 23.33
N TYR A 289 -5.94 -5.71 23.84
CA TYR A 289 -4.49 -5.88 23.65
C TYR A 289 -4.02 -7.26 24.09
N TYR A 290 -4.35 -7.69 25.33
CA TYR A 290 -3.95 -9.00 25.83
C TYR A 290 -4.53 -10.19 25.05
N ARG A 291 -5.67 -10.02 24.39
CA ARG A 291 -6.25 -11.04 23.52
C ARG A 291 -5.62 -11.09 22.13
N LEU A 292 -5.10 -9.99 21.62
CA LEU A 292 -4.39 -9.92 20.34
C LEU A 292 -2.90 -10.24 20.48
N ALA A 293 -2.29 -9.90 21.61
CA ALA A 293 -0.88 -10.06 21.92
C ALA A 293 -0.61 -11.32 22.78
N GLU A 294 -1.30 -12.44 22.51
CA GLU A 294 -0.96 -13.73 23.16
C GLU A 294 0.48 -14.10 22.86
N PHE A 295 0.99 -13.72 21.69
CA PHE A 295 2.38 -13.81 21.31
C PHE A 295 2.80 -12.53 20.56
N GLU A 296 3.95 -11.96 20.91
CA GLU A 296 4.49 -10.78 20.25
C GLU A 296 5.74 -11.11 19.43
N ILE A 297 5.81 -10.53 18.25
CA ILE A 297 6.96 -10.63 17.35
C ILE A 297 7.40 -9.22 16.99
N ARG A 298 8.65 -8.88 17.26
CA ARG A 298 9.23 -7.61 16.84
C ARG A 298 9.89 -7.73 15.48
N GLN A 299 9.44 -6.91 14.52
CA GLN A 299 10.08 -6.73 13.23
C GLN A 299 11.04 -5.53 13.29
N PRO A 300 12.36 -5.71 13.11
CA PRO A 300 13.32 -4.63 13.18
C PRO A 300 13.17 -3.65 12.00
N SER A 301 13.65 -2.42 12.22
CA SER A 301 13.78 -1.42 11.15
C SER A 301 14.89 -1.79 10.18
N LEU A 302 14.88 -1.19 8.98
CA LEU A 302 15.95 -1.40 8.00
C LEU A 302 17.29 -0.80 8.49
N SER A 303 17.24 0.27 9.27
CA SER A 303 18.45 0.87 9.88
C SER A 303 19.12 -0.02 10.93
N GLU A 304 18.35 -0.92 11.59
CA GLU A 304 18.90 -1.95 12.48
C GLU A 304 19.50 -3.15 11.73
N CYS A 305 19.31 -3.21 10.41
CA CYS A 305 19.68 -4.34 9.55
C CYS A 305 20.48 -3.88 8.32
N PRO A 306 21.63 -3.23 8.48
CA PRO A 306 22.40 -2.66 7.35
C PRO A 306 22.85 -3.73 6.35
N GLU A 307 23.05 -4.99 6.79
CA GLU A 307 23.45 -6.11 5.93
C GLU A 307 22.37 -6.45 4.88
N ASP A 308 21.12 -6.09 5.12
CA ASP A 308 20.00 -6.37 4.22
C ASP A 308 19.80 -5.28 3.15
N ILE A 309 20.38 -4.08 3.32
CA ILE A 309 20.09 -2.93 2.45
C ILE A 309 20.50 -3.22 1.01
N LEU A 310 21.76 -3.60 0.76
CA LEU A 310 22.24 -3.83 -0.60
C LEU A 310 21.61 -5.07 -1.25
N PRO A 311 21.48 -6.21 -0.57
CA PRO A 311 20.77 -7.36 -1.12
C PRO A 311 19.30 -7.07 -1.47
N LEU A 312 18.58 -6.31 -0.63
CA LEU A 312 17.21 -5.87 -0.94
C LEU A 312 17.19 -4.91 -2.13
N ALA A 313 18.17 -4.01 -2.19
CA ALA A 313 18.28 -3.07 -3.31
C ALA A 313 18.48 -3.81 -4.63
N ASP A 314 19.38 -4.79 -4.69
CA ASP A 314 19.59 -5.60 -5.90
C ASP A 314 18.35 -6.41 -6.26
N PHE A 315 17.69 -7.02 -5.28
CA PHE A 315 16.44 -7.76 -5.50
C PHE A 315 15.34 -6.87 -6.11
N PHE A 316 15.10 -5.68 -5.55
CA PHE A 316 14.10 -4.76 -6.10
C PHE A 316 14.51 -4.22 -7.47
N ARG A 317 15.80 -3.94 -7.68
CA ARG A 317 16.31 -3.53 -9.00
C ARG A 317 16.00 -4.59 -10.06
N GLU A 318 16.31 -5.84 -9.80
CA GLU A 318 16.02 -6.94 -10.74
C GLU A 318 14.52 -7.07 -11.00
N GLN A 319 13.72 -7.10 -9.95
CA GLN A 319 12.26 -7.19 -10.06
C GLN A 319 11.69 -6.04 -10.90
N HIS A 320 12.08 -4.79 -10.64
CA HIS A 320 11.57 -3.64 -11.39
C HIS A 320 12.15 -3.56 -12.80
N SER A 321 13.39 -3.98 -13.01
CA SER A 321 13.98 -4.06 -14.36
C SER A 321 13.23 -5.03 -15.26
N GLU A 322 12.86 -6.20 -14.74
CA GLU A 322 12.02 -7.16 -15.45
C GLU A 322 10.60 -6.62 -15.70
N GLU A 323 9.99 -5.99 -14.69
CA GLU A 323 8.63 -5.45 -14.77
C GLU A 323 8.53 -4.31 -15.79
N ILE A 324 9.51 -3.37 -15.77
CA ILE A 324 9.53 -2.15 -16.60
C ILE A 324 10.20 -2.44 -17.96
N ARG A 325 10.92 -3.57 -18.10
CA ARG A 325 11.73 -3.96 -19.27
C ARG A 325 12.86 -2.95 -19.56
N VAL A 326 13.52 -2.47 -18.53
CA VAL A 326 14.70 -1.62 -18.60
C VAL A 326 15.90 -2.42 -18.13
N GLU A 327 16.94 -2.50 -18.96
CA GLU A 327 18.16 -3.22 -18.59
C GLU A 327 18.99 -2.38 -17.61
N THR A 328 19.11 -2.87 -16.36
CA THR A 328 20.01 -2.31 -15.36
C THR A 328 20.96 -3.39 -14.85
N SER A 329 22.24 -3.05 -14.73
CA SER A 329 23.29 -4.00 -14.33
C SER A 329 23.70 -3.91 -12.86
N GLY A 330 23.28 -2.87 -12.13
CA GLY A 330 23.61 -2.70 -10.72
C GLY A 330 23.65 -1.24 -10.27
N PHE A 331 24.38 -1.00 -9.20
CA PHE A 331 24.56 0.31 -8.57
C PHE A 331 26.03 0.76 -8.62
N THR A 332 26.27 2.06 -8.79
CA THR A 332 27.60 2.63 -8.63
C THR A 332 28.06 2.51 -7.17
N GLU A 333 29.39 2.48 -6.92
CA GLU A 333 29.93 2.42 -5.55
C GLU A 333 29.44 3.59 -4.69
N GLN A 334 29.31 4.77 -5.27
CA GLN A 334 28.80 5.95 -4.60
C GLN A 334 27.30 5.80 -4.22
N ALA A 335 26.51 5.12 -5.05
CA ALA A 335 25.12 4.79 -4.72
C ALA A 335 25.04 3.79 -3.55
N LYS A 336 25.90 2.76 -3.54
CA LYS A 336 25.96 1.79 -2.43
C LYS A 336 26.33 2.46 -1.11
N ILE A 337 27.36 3.32 -1.10
CA ILE A 337 27.76 4.09 0.10
C ILE A 337 26.59 4.96 0.57
N SER A 338 25.92 5.67 -0.35
CA SER A 338 24.76 6.52 0.00
C SER A 338 23.61 5.72 0.56
N MET A 339 23.32 4.53 0.04
CA MET A 339 22.31 3.64 0.59
C MET A 339 22.63 3.14 1.99
N LEU A 340 23.88 2.79 2.27
CA LEU A 340 24.33 2.33 3.60
C LEU A 340 24.35 3.46 4.64
N SER A 341 24.57 4.70 4.22
CA SER A 341 24.58 5.86 5.12
C SER A 341 23.21 6.46 5.37
N HIS A 342 22.18 6.08 4.59
CA HIS A 342 20.83 6.61 4.73
C HIS A 342 20.08 5.94 5.89
N SER A 343 19.29 6.72 6.64
CA SER A 343 18.55 6.25 7.83
C SER A 343 17.28 5.44 7.54
N TRP A 344 16.79 5.45 6.31
CA TRP A 344 15.60 4.73 5.83
C TRP A 344 14.36 4.90 6.73
N PRO A 345 13.85 6.11 6.96
CA PRO A 345 12.69 6.34 7.82
C PRO A 345 11.43 5.59 7.33
N GLY A 346 11.29 5.37 6.01
CA GLY A 346 10.22 4.56 5.41
C GLY A 346 10.60 3.09 5.22
N ASN A 347 11.75 2.65 5.78
CA ASN A 347 12.21 1.26 5.77
C ASN A 347 12.26 0.62 4.38
N VAL A 348 11.85 -0.63 4.26
CA VAL A 348 11.87 -1.41 3.02
C VAL A 348 10.95 -0.81 1.95
N ARG A 349 9.82 -0.22 2.36
CA ARG A 349 8.88 0.44 1.44
C ARG A 349 9.52 1.69 0.78
N GLU A 350 10.30 2.45 1.53
CA GLU A 350 11.05 3.59 0.97
C GLU A 350 12.14 3.13 0.01
N LEU A 351 12.88 2.08 0.40
CA LEU A 351 13.93 1.50 -0.44
C LEU A 351 13.36 1.02 -1.78
N ASP A 352 12.29 0.23 -1.74
CA ASP A 352 11.57 -0.28 -2.91
C ASP A 352 11.11 0.86 -3.84
N ASN A 353 10.42 1.87 -3.30
CA ASN A 353 9.93 3.01 -4.08
C ASN A 353 11.06 3.84 -4.73
N ARG A 354 12.17 4.06 -4.02
CA ARG A 354 13.32 4.79 -4.57
C ARG A 354 14.00 4.02 -5.69
N ILE A 355 14.13 2.71 -5.54
CA ILE A 355 14.70 1.84 -6.58
C ILE A 355 13.78 1.76 -7.79
N ARG A 356 12.49 1.56 -7.59
CA ARG A 356 11.49 1.57 -8.68
C ARG A 356 11.59 2.85 -9.51
N ARG A 357 11.66 4.00 -8.83
CA ARG A 357 11.81 5.30 -9.49
C ARG A 357 13.14 5.40 -10.23
N ALA A 358 14.24 4.95 -9.63
CA ALA A 358 15.57 4.97 -10.24
C ALA A 358 15.62 4.11 -11.51
N VAL A 359 15.04 2.90 -11.49
CA VAL A 359 14.94 2.03 -12.65
C VAL A 359 14.09 2.65 -13.75
N LEU A 360 12.93 3.26 -13.40
CA LEU A 360 12.05 3.91 -14.37
C LEU A 360 12.70 5.10 -15.08
N LEU A 361 13.56 5.84 -14.38
CA LEU A 361 14.24 7.04 -14.91
C LEU A 361 15.69 6.78 -15.35
N ALA A 362 16.13 5.51 -15.33
CA ALA A 362 17.50 5.15 -15.65
C ALA A 362 17.87 5.52 -17.09
N VAL A 363 18.95 6.29 -17.23
CA VAL A 363 19.56 6.65 -18.52
C VAL A 363 20.78 5.74 -18.82
N SER A 364 21.32 5.10 -17.79
CA SER A 364 22.48 4.19 -17.88
C SER A 364 22.19 2.86 -17.18
N PRO A 365 22.90 1.78 -17.58
CA PRO A 365 22.74 0.48 -16.93
C PRO A 365 23.10 0.48 -15.44
N LEU A 366 23.97 1.38 -14.99
CA LEU A 366 24.38 1.53 -13.59
C LEU A 366 23.60 2.68 -12.93
N LEU A 367 22.82 2.35 -11.90
CA LEU A 367 22.07 3.34 -11.12
C LEU A 367 22.98 4.15 -10.21
N THR A 368 22.83 5.47 -10.23
CA THR A 368 23.63 6.40 -9.44
C THR A 368 22.89 6.85 -8.16
N HIS A 369 23.62 7.47 -7.23
CA HIS A 369 23.02 8.08 -6.02
C HIS A 369 22.01 9.18 -6.37
N LYS A 370 22.17 9.85 -7.53
CA LYS A 370 21.23 10.87 -8.02
C LYS A 370 19.91 10.25 -8.48
N ASP A 371 19.97 9.12 -9.18
CA ASP A 371 18.76 8.40 -9.63
C ASP A 371 17.94 7.91 -8.43
N LEU A 372 18.61 7.49 -7.35
CA LEU A 372 17.99 7.12 -6.08
C LEU A 372 17.48 8.32 -5.25
N ASN A 373 17.79 9.56 -5.68
CA ASN A 373 17.48 10.77 -4.94
C ASN A 373 17.94 10.71 -3.46
N LEU A 374 19.14 10.15 -3.25
CA LEU A 374 19.79 10.03 -1.94
C LEU A 374 20.73 11.23 -1.69
N ASN A 375 20.36 12.43 -2.16
CA ASN A 375 21.07 13.65 -1.82
C ASN A 375 21.05 13.79 -0.31
N ALA A 376 22.23 13.93 0.29
CA ALA A 376 22.53 13.96 1.71
C ALA A 376 21.41 14.59 2.56
N THR A 377 20.41 13.78 2.92
CA THR A 377 19.51 14.16 3.99
C THR A 377 20.29 13.88 5.27
N ILE A 378 20.90 14.92 5.77
CA ILE A 378 21.57 14.97 7.07
C ILE A 378 20.74 14.20 8.08
N CYS A 379 21.35 13.19 8.67
CA CYS A 379 20.77 12.36 9.72
C CYS A 379 20.06 13.23 10.77
N ARG A 380 18.73 13.13 10.83
CA ARG A 380 17.94 13.66 11.94
C ARG A 380 17.52 12.50 12.84
N THR A 381 18.48 11.94 13.58
CA THR A 381 18.12 11.08 14.72
C THR A 381 19.23 11.14 15.78
N GLY A 382 18.85 11.60 16.95
CA GLY A 382 19.45 11.15 18.21
C GLY A 382 20.64 11.87 18.81
N GLU A 383 21.32 12.79 18.12
CA GLU A 383 22.42 13.58 18.70
C GLU A 383 22.10 15.06 18.80
N LYS A 384 21.02 15.38 19.52
CA LYS A 384 20.57 16.79 19.68
C LYS A 384 21.45 17.64 20.60
N CYS A 385 22.48 17.11 21.24
CA CYS A 385 23.24 17.90 22.23
C CYS A 385 24.68 18.28 21.84
N LYS A 386 25.30 17.70 20.78
CA LYS A 386 26.64 18.12 20.37
C LYS A 386 26.72 18.75 18.97
N LYS A 387 25.77 18.42 18.05
CA LYS A 387 25.74 18.98 16.71
C LYS A 387 25.22 20.42 16.65
N GLY A 388 24.33 20.82 17.52
CA GLY A 388 23.79 22.20 17.55
C GLY A 388 24.86 23.27 17.80
N LEU A 389 25.92 22.95 18.54
CA LEU A 389 27.03 23.86 18.80
C LEU A 389 28.07 23.89 17.66
N MET A 390 28.22 22.78 16.89
CA MET A 390 29.10 22.78 15.72
C MET A 390 28.41 23.46 14.52
N GLU A 391 27.13 23.21 14.28
CA GLU A 391 26.35 23.89 13.21
C GLU A 391 26.25 25.41 13.47
N GLU A 392 26.08 25.85 14.72
CA GLU A 392 26.06 27.27 15.07
C GLU A 392 27.42 27.93 14.88
N ALA A 393 28.51 27.26 15.17
CA ALA A 393 29.89 27.75 14.97
C ALA A 393 30.22 27.83 13.47
N GLU A 394 29.84 26.85 12.69
CA GLU A 394 30.05 26.83 11.24
C GLU A 394 29.17 27.86 10.53
N GLU A 395 27.93 28.03 10.94
CA GLU A 395 27.01 29.03 10.42
C GLU A 395 27.48 30.45 10.75
N LYS A 396 27.95 30.67 11.97
CA LYS A 396 28.55 31.93 12.41
C LYS A 396 29.76 32.30 11.53
N GLU A 397 30.65 31.34 11.29
CA GLU A 397 31.87 31.54 10.50
C GLU A 397 31.53 31.80 9.03
N LEU A 398 30.53 31.08 8.48
CA LEU A 398 30.04 31.29 7.11
C LEU A 398 29.41 32.69 6.93
N ILE A 399 28.58 33.13 7.87
CA ILE A 399 27.96 34.46 7.85
C ILE A 399 29.06 35.53 7.96
N ARG A 400 30.09 35.35 8.80
CA ARG A 400 31.20 36.27 8.96
C ARG A 400 31.99 36.42 7.67
N LYS A 401 32.36 35.28 7.05
CA LYS A 401 33.13 35.28 5.79
C LYS A 401 32.40 35.98 4.65
N ILE A 402 31.10 35.72 4.48
CA ILE A 402 30.30 36.35 3.43
C ILE A 402 30.07 37.85 3.73
N LEU A 403 29.97 38.26 5.00
CA LEU A 403 29.91 39.67 5.39
C LEU A 403 31.18 40.40 5.00
N GLU A 404 32.36 39.83 5.21
CA GLU A 404 33.67 40.40 4.82
C GLU A 404 33.78 40.47 3.30
N GLU A 405 33.43 39.41 2.55
CA GLU A 405 33.45 39.37 1.08
C GLU A 405 32.46 40.39 0.44
N CYS A 406 31.33 40.65 1.07
CA CYS A 406 30.33 41.58 0.59
C CYS A 406 30.51 43.02 1.09
N GLY A 407 31.60 43.33 1.84
CA GLY A 407 31.86 44.64 2.38
C GLY A 407 30.74 45.17 3.29
N GLY A 408 30.10 44.32 4.09
CA GLY A 408 29.05 44.64 5.04
C GLY A 408 27.66 44.93 4.43
N LYS A 409 27.48 44.74 3.11
CA LYS A 409 26.19 45.02 2.43
C LYS A 409 25.15 43.91 2.71
N ILE A 410 24.36 44.09 3.78
CA ILE A 410 23.36 43.13 4.27
C ILE A 410 22.42 42.56 3.20
N SER A 411 22.01 43.42 2.24
CA SER A 411 21.13 43.01 1.14
C SER A 411 21.77 41.98 0.20
N ARG A 412 23.11 42.04 0.04
CA ARG A 412 23.87 41.15 -0.82
C ARG A 412 24.17 39.85 -0.08
N VAL A 413 24.48 39.92 1.21
CA VAL A 413 24.69 38.77 2.10
C VAL A 413 23.42 37.94 2.22
N ALA A 414 22.26 38.59 2.46
CA ALA A 414 20.98 37.90 2.55
C ALA A 414 20.62 37.15 1.26
N ARG A 415 20.90 37.75 0.09
CA ARG A 415 20.69 37.11 -1.21
C ARG A 415 21.63 35.91 -1.43
N MET A 416 22.90 36.02 -1.07
CA MET A 416 23.87 34.93 -1.21
C MET A 416 23.60 33.78 -0.29
N LEU A 417 23.09 34.02 0.92
CA LEU A 417 22.70 32.99 1.90
C LEU A 417 21.28 32.48 1.70
N GLY A 418 20.51 32.98 0.69
CA GLY A 418 19.17 32.50 0.41
C GLY A 418 18.15 32.79 1.53
N MET A 419 18.40 33.82 2.37
CA MET A 419 17.53 34.13 3.52
C MET A 419 17.00 35.57 3.48
N SER A 420 15.93 35.83 4.22
CA SER A 420 15.37 37.19 4.34
C SER A 420 16.26 38.12 5.18
N ARG A 421 16.26 39.44 4.89
CA ARG A 421 17.03 40.41 5.69
C ARG A 421 16.68 40.35 7.19
N PRO A 422 15.40 40.28 7.61
CA PRO A 422 15.05 40.14 9.02
C PRO A 422 15.61 38.89 9.67
N THR A 423 15.65 37.77 8.93
CA THR A 423 16.23 36.50 9.42
C THR A 423 17.75 36.64 9.60
N LEU A 424 18.43 37.30 8.67
CA LEU A 424 19.88 37.55 8.76
C LEU A 424 20.20 38.45 9.97
N TYR A 425 19.45 39.53 10.19
CA TYR A 425 19.65 40.37 11.37
C TYR A 425 19.48 39.63 12.67
N LYS A 426 18.44 38.81 12.82
CA LYS A 426 18.25 37.99 14.04
C LYS A 426 19.40 37.00 14.26
N LYS A 427 19.96 36.41 13.19
CA LYS A 427 21.11 35.52 13.31
C LYS A 427 22.40 36.28 13.63
N MET A 428 22.64 37.42 13.02
CA MET A 428 23.78 38.28 13.34
C MET A 428 23.77 38.73 14.79
N GLU A 429 22.59 39.11 15.33
CA GLU A 429 22.41 39.49 16.71
C GLU A 429 22.66 38.32 17.67
N ARG A 430 22.12 37.15 17.33
CA ARG A 430 22.35 35.90 18.09
C ARG A 430 23.81 35.49 18.14
N TYR A 431 24.56 35.71 17.07
CA TYR A 431 25.97 35.29 16.94
C TYR A 431 26.96 36.40 17.30
N GLY A 432 26.49 37.59 17.66
CA GLY A 432 27.33 38.73 18.01
C GLY A 432 28.19 39.24 16.85
N LEU A 433 27.67 39.20 15.61
CA LEU A 433 28.33 39.61 14.37
C LEU A 433 27.89 41.04 13.94
N ARG A 434 27.94 42.02 14.84
CA ARG A 434 27.68 43.42 14.51
C ARG A 434 28.97 44.16 14.16
#